data_c58afb7f6393bb89d2f13383c16b5a42
#
_entry.id   c58afb7f6393bb89d2f13383c16b5a42
#
_cell.length_a   1.000
_cell.length_b   1.000
_cell.length_c   1.000
_cell.angle_alpha   90.00
_cell.angle_beta   90.00
_cell.angle_gamma   90.00
#
_symmetry.space_group_name_H-M   'P 1'
#
loop_
_entity.id
_entity.type
_entity.pdbx_description
1 polymer ?
#
loop_
_entity_poly.entity_id
_entity_poly.type
_entity_poly.pdbx_seq_one_letter_code
_entity_poly.pdbx_strand_id
1 'polypeptide(L)'
;NDHNPLRDEDITRIGKAMVEASEGAVYSNKSRALVSKGKTPSAHVLNFGEGSLIFASPGDSDDILPELSARLESSSLDTKGERIVIDLHNQEGWGRPPLAAGSKEGSLLEKHAAAAISESRKLDFNDLKVGFSHIPGENLGRGIGPGGVRAAVFENQVNDKKELTGILLWDANGLGPGMNEALQNKLKGKVDNLLIST
;
A
#
# COMPACT_ATOMS: atom_id res chain seq x y z
N ASN A 1 -8.64 -6.16 18.43
CA ASN A 1 -7.77 -5.01 18.70
C ASN A 1 -6.60 -5.47 19.51
N ASP A 2 -5.63 -5.96 18.80
CA ASP A 2 -4.41 -6.41 19.40
C ASP A 2 -3.54 -5.21 19.70
N HIS A 3 -3.74 -4.68 20.90
CA HIS A 3 -2.74 -3.80 21.50
C HIS A 3 -1.49 -4.64 21.78
N ASN A 4 -0.67 -4.79 20.76
CA ASN A 4 0.70 -5.22 20.98
C ASN A 4 1.50 -3.98 21.38
N PRO A 5 1.67 -3.71 22.69
CA PRO A 5 2.48 -2.60 23.11
C PRO A 5 3.91 -2.87 22.60
N LEU A 6 4.42 -1.97 21.76
CA LEU A 6 5.81 -1.97 21.39
C LEU A 6 6.64 -1.89 22.69
N ARG A 7 7.54 -2.85 22.88
CA ARG A 7 8.49 -2.80 23.99
C ARG A 7 9.62 -1.83 23.65
N ASP A 8 10.27 -1.28 24.64
CA ASP A 8 11.42 -0.37 24.45
C ASP A 8 12.51 -0.98 23.56
N GLU A 9 12.68 -2.29 23.64
CA GLU A 9 13.59 -3.03 22.76
C GLU A 9 13.17 -2.98 21.29
N ASP A 10 11.87 -3.05 21.01
CA ASP A 10 11.35 -2.99 19.64
C ASP A 10 11.50 -1.58 19.08
N ILE A 11 11.25 -0.55 19.89
CA ILE A 11 11.48 0.87 19.51
C ILE A 11 12.95 1.09 19.18
N THR A 12 13.85 0.56 19.99
CA THR A 12 15.30 0.67 19.77
C THR A 12 15.71 -0.02 18.48
N ARG A 13 15.17 -1.21 18.20
CA ARG A 13 15.45 -1.97 16.96
C ARG A 13 14.92 -1.25 15.73
N ILE A 14 13.71 -0.69 15.81
CA ILE A 14 13.14 0.11 14.72
C ILE A 14 14.00 1.35 14.46
N GLY A 15 14.36 2.09 15.51
CA GLY A 15 15.21 3.27 15.39
C GLY A 15 16.56 2.96 14.75
N LYS A 16 17.20 1.86 15.14
CA LYS A 16 18.45 1.40 14.55
C LYS A 16 18.28 1.04 13.07
N ALA A 17 17.24 0.28 12.72
CA ALA A 17 16.96 -0.09 11.34
C ALA A 17 16.68 1.14 10.45
N MET A 18 15.99 2.16 10.98
CA MET A 18 15.76 3.42 10.25
C MET A 18 17.06 4.18 9.99
N VAL A 19 17.98 4.23 10.95
CA VAL A 19 19.29 4.87 10.76
C VAL A 19 20.10 4.11 9.72
N GLU A 20 20.22 2.80 9.85
CA GLU A 20 20.94 1.94 8.89
C GLU A 20 20.36 2.07 7.48
N ALA A 21 19.04 2.08 7.35
CA ALA A 21 18.38 2.29 6.07
C ALA A 21 18.69 3.67 5.48
N SER A 22 18.73 4.73 6.30
CA SER A 22 19.02 6.09 5.83
C SER A 22 20.46 6.26 5.36
N GLU A 23 21.41 5.59 6.03
CA GLU A 23 22.84 5.63 5.67
C GLU A 23 23.15 4.84 4.40
N GLY A 24 22.44 3.74 4.18
CA GLY A 24 22.60 2.88 2.99
C GLY A 24 21.63 3.18 1.84
N ALA A 25 20.77 4.19 1.98
CA ALA A 25 19.70 4.43 1.03
C ALA A 25 20.20 4.87 -0.34
N VAL A 26 19.75 4.18 -1.36
CA VAL A 26 19.90 4.60 -2.76
C VAL A 26 18.61 5.31 -3.18
N TYR A 27 18.71 6.63 -3.32
CA TYR A 27 17.55 7.43 -3.70
C TYR A 27 17.30 7.38 -5.20
N SER A 28 16.05 7.30 -5.61
CA SER A 28 15.63 7.39 -7.00
C SER A 28 14.71 8.59 -7.19
N ASN A 29 14.93 9.30 -8.30
CA ASN A 29 14.02 10.34 -8.78
C ASN A 29 13.09 9.83 -9.89
N LYS A 30 12.97 8.52 -10.04
CA LYS A 30 12.17 7.87 -11.06
C LYS A 30 11.10 6.98 -10.44
N SER A 31 9.93 6.98 -11.05
CA SER A 31 8.82 6.08 -10.71
C SER A 31 8.18 5.52 -11.97
N ARG A 32 7.43 4.42 -11.81
CA ARG A 32 6.53 3.92 -12.85
C ARG A 32 5.08 4.10 -12.40
N ALA A 33 4.17 4.16 -13.35
CA ALA A 33 2.75 4.22 -13.06
C ALA A 33 2.27 2.99 -12.27
N LEU A 34 1.19 3.15 -11.53
CA LEU A 34 0.59 2.09 -10.75
C LEU A 34 0.06 0.98 -11.68
N VAL A 35 0.38 -0.26 -11.34
CA VAL A 35 -0.24 -1.43 -11.98
C VAL A 35 -1.09 -2.17 -10.98
N SER A 36 -2.35 -2.38 -11.31
CA SER A 36 -3.34 -3.07 -10.47
C SER A 36 -3.76 -4.39 -11.10
N LYS A 37 -3.85 -5.45 -10.30
CA LYS A 37 -4.34 -6.78 -10.71
C LYS A 37 -5.33 -7.34 -9.70
N GLY A 38 -6.34 -8.02 -10.22
CA GLY A 38 -7.42 -8.60 -9.44
C GLY A 38 -8.49 -7.59 -9.05
N LYS A 39 -9.56 -8.09 -8.46
CA LYS A 39 -10.62 -7.28 -7.85
C LYS A 39 -10.70 -7.56 -6.35
N THR A 40 -10.80 -8.85 -6.00
CA THR A 40 -10.96 -9.32 -4.62
C THR A 40 -10.39 -10.74 -4.52
N PRO A 41 -9.24 -10.97 -3.89
CA PRO A 41 -8.26 -9.97 -3.45
C PRO A 41 -7.56 -9.27 -4.61
N SER A 42 -6.90 -8.14 -4.36
CA SER A 42 -6.16 -7.40 -5.39
C SER A 42 -4.77 -6.98 -4.92
N ALA A 43 -3.88 -6.80 -5.89
CA ALA A 43 -2.54 -6.28 -5.66
C ALA A 43 -2.27 -5.09 -6.58
N HIS A 44 -1.63 -4.07 -6.01
CA HIS A 44 -1.26 -2.86 -6.72
C HIS A 44 0.23 -2.61 -6.51
N VAL A 45 0.95 -2.32 -7.57
CA VAL A 45 2.41 -2.16 -7.53
C VAL A 45 2.80 -0.78 -8.03
N LEU A 46 3.56 -0.07 -7.21
CA LEU A 46 4.17 1.21 -7.53
C LEU A 46 5.69 1.08 -7.39
N ASN A 47 6.44 1.41 -8.44
CA ASN A 47 7.89 1.27 -8.45
C ASN A 47 8.59 2.62 -8.30
N PHE A 48 9.70 2.61 -7.55
CA PHE A 48 10.61 3.72 -7.37
C PHE A 48 12.03 3.23 -7.66
N GLY A 49 12.59 3.60 -8.81
CA GLY A 49 13.85 2.99 -9.26
C GLY A 49 13.74 1.47 -9.31
N GLU A 50 14.63 0.78 -8.60
CA GLU A 50 14.63 -0.69 -8.50
C GLU A 50 13.67 -1.21 -7.42
N GLY A 51 13.25 -0.37 -6.47
CA GLY A 51 12.35 -0.74 -5.38
C GLY A 51 10.88 -0.75 -5.77
N SER A 52 10.05 -1.50 -5.03
CA SER A 52 8.61 -1.61 -5.27
C SER A 52 7.83 -1.55 -3.97
N LEU A 53 6.75 -0.79 -3.97
CA LEU A 53 5.67 -0.90 -2.99
C LEU A 53 4.57 -1.79 -3.55
N ILE A 54 4.20 -2.81 -2.80
CA ILE A 54 3.12 -3.74 -3.12
C ILE A 54 1.98 -3.47 -2.15
N PHE A 55 0.94 -2.85 -2.62
CA PHE A 55 -0.28 -2.64 -1.86
C PHE A 55 -1.17 -3.87 -2.04
N ALA A 56 -1.33 -4.63 -0.99
CA ALA A 56 -2.11 -5.86 -0.97
C ALA A 56 -3.49 -5.60 -0.33
N SER A 57 -4.55 -5.79 -1.10
CA SER A 57 -5.92 -5.72 -0.58
C SER A 57 -6.44 -7.14 -0.34
N PRO A 58 -6.68 -7.51 0.91
CA PRO A 58 -7.17 -8.85 1.25
C PRO A 58 -8.63 -9.08 0.86
N GLY A 59 -9.32 -8.06 0.39
CA GLY A 59 -10.73 -8.13 0.02
C GLY A 59 -11.64 -8.16 1.22
N ASP A 60 -12.36 -9.27 1.39
CA ASP A 60 -13.30 -9.42 2.51
C ASP A 60 -12.62 -9.94 3.81
N SER A 61 -11.33 -10.22 3.78
CA SER A 61 -10.55 -10.60 4.97
C SER A 61 -10.00 -9.36 5.66
N ASP A 62 -9.74 -9.48 6.95
CA ASP A 62 -9.26 -8.38 7.78
C ASP A 62 -7.85 -7.95 7.37
N ASP A 63 -6.91 -8.87 7.47
CA ASP A 63 -5.49 -8.65 7.22
C ASP A 63 -4.88 -9.73 6.32
N ILE A 64 -3.60 -9.58 5.99
CA ILE A 64 -2.74 -10.64 5.47
C ILE A 64 -1.79 -11.12 6.56
N LEU A 65 -1.61 -12.44 6.67
CA LEU A 65 -0.66 -13.00 7.65
C LEU A 65 0.79 -12.73 7.25
N PRO A 66 1.73 -12.62 8.22
CA PRO A 66 3.13 -12.31 7.95
C PRO A 66 3.80 -13.25 6.94
N GLU A 67 3.42 -14.54 6.92
CA GLU A 67 3.97 -15.51 5.98
C GLU A 67 3.54 -15.22 4.54
N LEU A 68 2.33 -14.70 4.33
CA LEU A 68 1.86 -14.29 3.02
C LEU A 68 2.57 -12.99 2.59
N SER A 69 2.72 -12.03 3.48
CA SER A 69 3.51 -10.82 3.23
C SER A 69 4.93 -11.15 2.78
N ALA A 70 5.63 -12.02 3.53
CA ALA A 70 6.98 -12.46 3.18
C ALA A 70 7.05 -13.15 1.80
N ARG A 71 6.04 -13.92 1.42
CA ARG A 71 5.96 -14.51 0.07
C ARG A 71 5.73 -13.46 -1.01
N LEU A 72 4.90 -12.47 -0.76
CA LEU A 72 4.69 -11.36 -1.70
C LEU A 72 5.98 -10.57 -1.93
N GLU A 73 6.75 -10.33 -0.88
CA GLU A 73 8.06 -9.67 -0.96
C GLU A 73 9.08 -10.50 -1.74
N SER A 74 9.09 -11.83 -1.54
CA SER A 74 10.01 -12.75 -2.21
C SER A 74 9.55 -13.25 -3.58
N SER A 75 8.35 -12.92 -4.02
CA SER A 75 7.62 -13.57 -5.11
C SER A 75 8.19 -13.42 -6.52
N SER A 76 9.37 -12.83 -6.70
CA SER A 76 10.10 -12.95 -7.95
C SER A 76 11.60 -12.93 -7.70
N LEU A 77 12.21 -14.08 -7.88
CA LEU A 77 13.62 -14.36 -7.61
C LEU A 77 14.63 -13.60 -8.48
N ASP A 78 14.19 -12.88 -9.51
CA ASP A 78 15.08 -12.29 -10.52
C ASP A 78 15.29 -10.77 -10.40
N THR A 79 14.92 -10.14 -9.29
CA THR A 79 15.00 -8.69 -9.20
C THR A 79 15.95 -8.18 -8.15
N LYS A 80 16.88 -7.39 -8.61
CA LYS A 80 17.59 -6.41 -7.80
C LYS A 80 16.57 -5.37 -7.35
N GLY A 81 16.41 -5.18 -6.08
CA GLY A 81 15.53 -4.16 -5.51
C GLY A 81 14.66 -4.71 -4.41
N GLU A 82 14.49 -3.91 -3.39
CA GLU A 82 13.68 -4.25 -2.23
C GLU A 82 12.20 -4.09 -2.53
N ARG A 83 11.40 -4.91 -1.88
CA ARG A 83 9.94 -4.83 -1.91
C ARG A 83 9.42 -4.66 -0.52
N ILE A 84 8.45 -3.78 -0.42
CA ILE A 84 7.73 -3.55 0.82
C ILE A 84 6.27 -3.84 0.54
N VAL A 85 5.68 -4.74 1.32
CA VAL A 85 4.25 -5.01 1.27
C VAL A 85 3.54 -4.09 2.25
N ILE A 86 2.49 -3.45 1.75
CA ILE A 86 1.58 -2.62 2.54
C ILE A 86 0.22 -3.31 2.49
N ASP A 87 -0.24 -3.75 3.64
CA ASP A 87 -1.60 -4.27 3.78
C ASP A 87 -2.59 -3.11 3.67
N LEU A 88 -3.48 -3.19 2.69
CA LEU A 88 -4.60 -2.27 2.59
C LEU A 88 -5.77 -2.80 3.45
N HIS A 89 -5.59 -2.73 4.75
CA HIS A 89 -6.65 -3.02 5.72
C HIS A 89 -7.79 -2.00 5.58
N ASN A 90 -8.73 -2.29 4.69
CA ASN A 90 -9.77 -1.32 4.31
C ASN A 90 -11.14 -1.59 4.91
N GLN A 91 -11.36 -2.77 5.46
CA GLN A 91 -12.67 -3.17 5.96
C GLN A 91 -12.52 -3.99 7.23
N GLU A 92 -13.34 -3.71 8.22
CA GLU A 92 -13.58 -4.68 9.28
C GLU A 92 -14.12 -5.96 8.62
N GLY A 93 -13.24 -6.95 8.51
CA GLY A 93 -13.60 -8.28 8.01
C GLY A 93 -14.46 -9.00 9.04
N TRP A 94 -15.75 -8.73 9.05
CA TRP A 94 -16.72 -9.26 10.00
C TRP A 94 -16.58 -10.78 10.16
N GLY A 95 -15.67 -11.20 11.06
CA GLY A 95 -15.44 -12.58 11.41
C GLY A 95 -14.75 -13.44 10.35
N ARG A 96 -14.19 -12.89 9.30
CA ARG A 96 -13.35 -13.62 8.36
C ARG A 96 -11.90 -13.64 8.85
N PRO A 97 -11.23 -14.80 8.81
CA PRO A 97 -9.85 -14.88 9.24
C PRO A 97 -8.94 -14.10 8.29
N PRO A 98 -7.78 -13.62 8.76
CA PRO A 98 -6.74 -13.06 7.93
C PRO A 98 -6.34 -14.02 6.80
N LEU A 99 -5.88 -13.48 5.66
CA LEU A 99 -5.40 -14.29 4.54
C LEU A 99 -4.11 -15.00 4.87
N ALA A 100 -4.15 -16.32 4.81
CA ALA A 100 -2.99 -17.17 5.03
C ALA A 100 -2.28 -17.51 3.72
N ALA A 101 -0.98 -17.70 3.77
CA ALA A 101 -0.21 -18.31 2.70
C ALA A 101 -0.74 -19.73 2.42
N GLY A 102 -0.90 -20.08 1.13
CA GLY A 102 -1.44 -21.37 0.71
C GLY A 102 -2.95 -21.52 0.77
N SER A 103 -3.69 -20.55 1.33
CA SER A 103 -5.13 -20.47 1.15
C SER A 103 -5.46 -20.18 -0.33
N LYS A 104 -6.70 -20.44 -0.74
CA LYS A 104 -7.15 -20.18 -2.11
C LYS A 104 -7.02 -18.69 -2.45
N GLU A 105 -7.50 -17.83 -1.57
CA GLU A 105 -7.48 -16.39 -1.71
C GLU A 105 -6.03 -15.85 -1.58
N GLY A 106 -5.22 -16.38 -0.65
CA GLY A 106 -3.80 -16.05 -0.53
C GLY A 106 -3.02 -16.38 -1.79
N SER A 107 -3.22 -17.58 -2.35
CA SER A 107 -2.59 -17.99 -3.62
C SER A 107 -3.06 -17.13 -4.81
N LEU A 108 -4.30 -16.65 -4.78
CA LEU A 108 -4.81 -15.72 -5.79
C LEU A 108 -4.14 -14.34 -5.65
N LEU A 109 -3.96 -13.85 -4.44
CA LEU A 109 -3.24 -12.60 -4.17
C LEU A 109 -1.78 -12.68 -4.63
N GLU A 110 -1.07 -13.79 -4.33
CA GLU A 110 0.29 -14.06 -4.82
C GLU A 110 0.36 -13.97 -6.36
N LYS A 111 -0.60 -14.61 -7.04
CA LYS A 111 -0.69 -14.57 -8.51
C LYS A 111 -0.93 -13.16 -9.03
N HIS A 112 -1.81 -12.39 -8.39
CA HIS A 112 -2.09 -11.00 -8.78
C HIS A 112 -0.86 -10.11 -8.55
N ALA A 113 -0.17 -10.25 -7.43
CA ALA A 113 1.06 -9.51 -7.14
C ALA A 113 2.15 -9.82 -8.17
N ALA A 114 2.40 -11.10 -8.46
CA ALA A 114 3.38 -11.50 -9.47
C ALA A 114 3.06 -10.93 -10.86
N ALA A 115 1.78 -10.95 -11.26
CA ALA A 115 1.32 -10.37 -12.52
C ALA A 115 1.50 -8.84 -12.54
N ALA A 116 1.15 -8.15 -11.46
CA ALA A 116 1.33 -6.70 -11.34
C ALA A 116 2.81 -6.29 -11.41
N ILE A 117 3.69 -7.01 -10.70
CA ILE A 117 5.13 -6.80 -10.74
C ILE A 117 5.66 -7.01 -12.17
N SER A 118 5.28 -8.09 -12.83
CA SER A 118 5.73 -8.39 -14.20
C SER A 118 5.29 -7.33 -15.20
N GLU A 119 4.07 -6.81 -15.05
CA GLU A 119 3.53 -5.78 -15.94
C GLU A 119 4.14 -4.40 -15.66
N SER A 120 4.31 -4.04 -14.38
CA SER A 120 4.89 -2.76 -14.02
C SER A 120 6.31 -2.57 -14.55
N ARG A 121 7.07 -3.66 -14.74
CA ARG A 121 8.41 -3.62 -15.32
C ARG A 121 8.45 -3.28 -16.80
N LYS A 122 7.34 -3.47 -17.50
CA LYS A 122 7.21 -3.14 -18.92
C LYS A 122 6.90 -1.65 -19.15
N LEU A 123 6.52 -0.95 -18.08
CA LEU A 123 6.26 0.48 -18.14
C LEU A 123 7.55 1.27 -18.10
N ASP A 124 7.55 2.41 -18.79
CA ASP A 124 8.66 3.35 -18.76
C ASP A 124 8.77 4.06 -17.40
N PHE A 125 9.98 4.43 -17.05
CA PHE A 125 10.23 5.30 -15.92
C PHE A 125 9.89 6.75 -16.25
N ASN A 126 9.18 7.39 -15.34
CA ASN A 126 8.88 8.82 -15.34
C ASN A 126 9.70 9.54 -14.27
N ASP A 127 9.88 10.83 -14.42
CA ASP A 127 10.39 11.66 -13.33
C ASP A 127 9.40 11.63 -12.18
N LEU A 128 9.91 11.37 -10.97
CA LEU A 128 9.08 11.30 -9.78
C LEU A 128 8.49 12.67 -9.47
N LYS A 129 7.17 12.76 -9.50
CA LYS A 129 6.42 13.91 -9.04
C LYS A 129 5.45 13.45 -7.97
N VAL A 130 5.56 14.03 -6.79
CA VAL A 130 4.73 13.68 -5.63
C VAL A 130 4.33 14.91 -4.85
N GLY A 131 3.06 14.97 -4.46
CA GLY A 131 2.52 15.96 -3.55
C GLY A 131 2.01 15.30 -2.26
N PHE A 132 2.16 16.00 -1.13
CA PHE A 132 1.70 15.50 0.17
C PHE A 132 0.74 16.47 0.82
N SER A 133 -0.20 15.93 1.59
CA SER A 133 -1.11 16.69 2.44
C SER A 133 -1.39 15.93 3.74
N HIS A 134 -1.70 16.67 4.80
CA HIS A 134 -2.05 16.11 6.10
C HIS A 134 -3.16 16.94 6.73
N ILE A 135 -4.16 16.27 7.27
CA ILE A 135 -5.20 16.85 8.12
C ILE A 135 -5.10 16.16 9.49
N PRO A 136 -4.69 16.88 10.57
CA PRO A 136 -4.62 16.32 11.91
C PRO A 136 -5.99 15.81 12.39
N GLY A 137 -5.98 14.76 13.21
CA GLY A 137 -7.21 14.12 13.69
C GLY A 137 -8.10 15.04 14.52
N GLU A 138 -7.52 16.00 15.23
CA GLU A 138 -8.26 17.03 15.99
C GLU A 138 -9.19 17.90 15.13
N ASN A 139 -8.90 18.02 13.83
CA ASN A 139 -9.71 18.74 12.84
C ASN A 139 -10.74 17.84 12.15
N LEU A 140 -10.84 16.59 12.56
CA LEU A 140 -11.71 15.57 11.99
C LEU A 140 -12.72 15.08 13.05
N GLY A 141 -13.72 14.35 12.61
CA GLY A 141 -14.76 13.83 13.50
C GLY A 141 -14.28 12.73 14.44
N ARG A 142 -15.17 12.29 15.34
CA ARG A 142 -14.92 11.17 16.25
C ARG A 142 -14.59 9.90 15.46
N GLY A 143 -13.67 9.10 15.98
CA GLY A 143 -13.25 7.84 15.35
C GLY A 143 -11.97 7.97 14.51
N ILE A 144 -11.44 9.18 14.37
CA ILE A 144 -10.13 9.41 13.76
C ILE A 144 -9.12 9.65 14.88
N GLY A 145 -8.02 8.92 14.85
CA GLY A 145 -6.91 9.08 15.79
C GLY A 145 -6.14 10.39 15.57
N PRO A 146 -5.23 10.74 16.49
CA PRO A 146 -4.48 12.00 16.42
C PRO A 146 -3.61 12.13 15.16
N GLY A 147 -3.20 11.01 14.56
CA GLY A 147 -2.47 10.97 13.29
C GLY A 147 -3.27 11.49 12.09
N GLY A 148 -4.61 11.53 12.20
CA GLY A 148 -5.48 12.11 11.20
C GLY A 148 -5.48 11.40 9.86
N VAL A 149 -5.56 12.18 8.77
CA VAL A 149 -5.52 11.67 7.40
C VAL A 149 -4.29 12.24 6.68
N ARG A 150 -3.50 11.39 6.10
CA ARG A 150 -2.35 11.75 5.26
C ARG A 150 -2.62 11.32 3.82
N ALA A 151 -2.27 12.17 2.89
CA ALA A 151 -2.40 11.90 1.47
C ALA A 151 -1.06 12.07 0.75
N ALA A 152 -0.78 11.18 -0.17
CA ALA A 152 0.25 11.34 -1.18
C ALA A 152 -0.40 11.20 -2.56
N VAL A 153 -0.03 12.07 -3.49
CA VAL A 153 -0.48 11.97 -4.88
C VAL A 153 0.74 11.89 -5.78
N PHE A 154 0.83 10.83 -6.54
CA PHE A 154 1.88 10.59 -7.53
C PHE A 154 1.36 10.91 -8.92
N GLU A 155 2.15 11.67 -9.70
CA GLU A 155 1.90 11.94 -11.10
C GLU A 155 2.87 11.13 -11.96
N ASN A 156 2.32 10.31 -12.85
CA ASN A 156 3.05 9.57 -13.87
C ASN A 156 2.50 9.87 -15.26
N GLN A 157 3.21 9.47 -16.29
CA GLN A 157 2.73 9.50 -17.67
C GLN A 157 2.58 8.07 -18.20
N VAL A 158 1.43 7.79 -18.79
CA VAL A 158 1.11 6.52 -19.43
C VAL A 158 0.56 6.81 -20.82
N ASN A 159 1.25 6.37 -21.86
CA ASN A 159 0.83 6.62 -23.26
C ASN A 159 0.53 8.12 -23.52
N ASP A 160 1.45 8.99 -23.13
CA ASP A 160 1.35 10.47 -23.25
C ASP A 160 0.19 11.11 -22.46
N LYS A 161 -0.46 10.36 -21.59
CA LYS A 161 -1.48 10.87 -20.69
C LYS A 161 -0.98 10.94 -19.26
N LYS A 162 -1.34 12.02 -18.60
CA LYS A 162 -1.11 12.18 -17.17
C LYS A 162 -2.02 11.21 -16.41
N GLU A 163 -1.42 10.45 -15.48
CA GLU A 163 -2.10 9.55 -14.55
C GLU A 163 -1.79 9.98 -13.11
N LEU A 164 -2.81 10.16 -12.31
CA LEU A 164 -2.71 10.52 -10.91
C LEU A 164 -3.08 9.33 -10.02
N THR A 165 -2.14 8.92 -9.17
CA THR A 165 -2.38 7.90 -8.15
C THR A 165 -2.38 8.54 -6.77
N GLY A 166 -3.53 8.50 -6.10
CA GLY A 166 -3.70 8.94 -4.72
C GLY A 166 -3.54 7.78 -3.74
N ILE A 167 -2.79 8.03 -2.66
CA ILE A 167 -2.69 7.13 -1.51
C ILE A 167 -3.19 7.90 -0.29
N LEU A 168 -4.20 7.36 0.38
CA LEU A 168 -4.71 7.88 1.65
C LEU A 168 -4.33 6.94 2.78
N LEU A 169 -3.68 7.48 3.80
CA LEU A 169 -3.40 6.81 5.06
C LEU A 169 -4.28 7.45 6.13
N TRP A 170 -5.07 6.63 6.79
CA TRP A 170 -6.08 7.08 7.73
C TRP A 170 -5.82 6.51 9.12
N ASP A 171 -5.64 7.36 10.12
CA ASP A 171 -5.48 6.92 11.50
C ASP A 171 -6.86 6.57 12.11
N ALA A 172 -7.40 5.42 11.70
CA ALA A 172 -8.66 4.89 12.21
C ALA A 172 -8.62 3.36 12.21
N ASN A 173 -9.49 2.76 13.01
CA ASN A 173 -9.63 1.31 13.08
C ASN A 173 -10.61 0.82 12.00
N GLY A 174 -10.14 0.72 10.77
CA GLY A 174 -10.92 0.30 9.61
C GLY A 174 -11.86 1.40 9.07
N LEU A 175 -12.15 1.29 7.80
CA LEU A 175 -13.20 2.08 7.15
C LEU A 175 -14.44 1.20 6.96
N GLY A 176 -15.59 1.67 7.42
CA GLY A 176 -16.84 1.02 7.05
C GLY A 176 -17.02 1.02 5.53
N PRO A 177 -17.64 -0.03 4.95
CA PRO A 177 -17.80 -0.18 3.50
C PRO A 177 -18.36 1.04 2.79
N GLY A 178 -19.35 1.69 3.40
CA GLY A 178 -19.95 2.91 2.85
C GLY A 178 -19.02 4.12 2.82
N MET A 179 -18.05 4.21 3.74
CA MET A 179 -17.09 5.31 3.76
C MET A 179 -16.05 5.17 2.65
N ASN A 180 -15.56 3.96 2.40
CA ASN A 180 -14.65 3.69 1.28
C ASN A 180 -15.33 4.06 -0.06
N GLU A 181 -16.57 3.60 -0.27
CA GLU A 181 -17.35 3.93 -1.46
C GLU A 181 -17.59 5.45 -1.60
N ALA A 182 -17.92 6.12 -0.52
CA ALA A 182 -18.11 7.57 -0.52
C ALA A 182 -16.85 8.34 -0.90
N LEU A 183 -15.67 7.91 -0.40
CA LEU A 183 -14.38 8.48 -0.76
C LEU A 183 -14.04 8.23 -2.23
N GLN A 184 -14.22 7.02 -2.72
CA GLN A 184 -14.02 6.67 -4.13
C GLN A 184 -14.89 7.54 -5.03
N ASN A 185 -16.17 7.69 -4.71
CA ASN A 185 -17.10 8.51 -5.47
C ASN A 185 -16.73 10.01 -5.43
N LYS A 186 -16.31 10.51 -4.26
CA LYS A 186 -15.95 11.94 -4.08
C LYS A 186 -14.69 12.32 -4.84
N LEU A 187 -13.73 11.40 -4.96
CA LEU A 187 -12.44 11.61 -5.61
C LEU A 187 -12.41 11.15 -7.07
N LYS A 188 -13.50 10.55 -7.54
CA LYS A 188 -13.67 10.15 -8.94
C LYS A 188 -13.43 11.34 -9.88
N GLY A 189 -12.54 11.14 -10.86
CA GLY A 189 -12.14 12.17 -11.82
C GLY A 189 -11.18 13.24 -11.27
N LYS A 190 -10.78 13.13 -10.00
CA LYS A 190 -9.71 13.95 -9.41
C LYS A 190 -8.39 13.19 -9.36
N VAL A 191 -8.46 11.90 -9.15
CA VAL A 191 -7.35 10.94 -9.30
C VAL A 191 -7.84 9.78 -10.15
N ASP A 192 -6.93 9.14 -10.86
CA ASP A 192 -7.23 7.99 -11.73
C ASP A 192 -7.26 6.70 -10.91
N ASN A 193 -6.36 6.61 -9.94
CA ASN A 193 -6.24 5.49 -9.01
C ASN A 193 -6.28 6.00 -7.57
N LEU A 194 -6.98 5.30 -6.69
CA LEU A 194 -7.05 5.62 -5.26
C LEU A 194 -6.82 4.37 -4.43
N LEU A 195 -5.77 4.41 -3.61
CA LEU A 195 -5.45 3.41 -2.60
C LEU A 195 -5.73 4.01 -1.22
N ILE A 196 -6.42 3.26 -0.37
CA ILE A 196 -6.78 3.70 0.98
C ILE A 196 -6.31 2.64 1.96
N SER A 197 -5.60 3.05 3.01
CA SER A 197 -5.18 2.20 4.12
C SER A 197 -5.52 2.86 5.46
N THR A 198 -5.86 2.05 6.42
CA THR A 198 -6.17 2.46 7.81
C THR A 198 -5.16 1.88 8.78
#